data_9c5d6f484d73f7d8d4d86520b098ebb2
#
_entry.id   9c5d6f484d73f7d8d4d86520b098ebb2
#
_cell.length_a   1.000
_cell.length_b   1.000
_cell.length_c   1.000
_cell.angle_alpha   90.00
_cell.angle_beta   90.00
_cell.angle_gamma   90.00
#
_symmetry.space_group_name_H-M   'P 1'
#
loop_
_entity.id
_entity.type
_entity.pdbx_description
1 polymer ?
#
loop_
_entity_poly.entity_id
_entity_poly.type
_entity_poly.pdbx_seq_one_letter_code
_entity_poly.pdbx_strand_id
1 'polypeptide(L)'
;VKRFSAIERQGPQKKRVGIVGEIYVKFSPLGNNELEKFLLSEDAEPVVPGLMDFCLYVVYNSIVDYRLYGRKALGAFNSRIMYRYILSKQKDIREIIRKNSSFSAPHNFEEGRKLVTRVISVGVKMGEGWLLPAEIIGMVAHGVNNVICTQPFGCLPNHIAGKGMIRRIREIYPKANIVPVDYDPSASRVNQENRIKLMLSDAE
;
A
#
# COMPACT_ATOMS: atom_id res chain seq x y z
N VAL A 1 -21.18 -7.12 0.98
CA VAL A 1 -20.43 -7.55 2.16
C VAL A 1 -21.06 -8.82 2.73
N LYS A 2 -22.34 -8.83 3.15
CA LYS A 2 -23.02 -9.98 3.77
C LYS A 2 -22.91 -11.29 2.97
N ARG A 3 -23.10 -11.24 1.63
CA ARG A 3 -22.94 -12.43 0.76
C ARG A 3 -21.53 -13.02 0.80
N PHE A 4 -20.50 -12.18 0.78
CA PHE A 4 -19.11 -12.64 0.93
C PHE A 4 -18.81 -13.18 2.31
N SER A 5 -19.37 -12.56 3.35
CA SER A 5 -19.24 -13.05 4.75
C SER A 5 -19.87 -14.42 4.97
N ALA A 6 -20.87 -14.78 4.17
CA ALA A 6 -21.57 -16.07 4.28
C ALA A 6 -20.83 -17.22 3.58
N ILE A 7 -19.74 -16.93 2.83
CA ILE A 7 -18.91 -17.99 2.24
C ILE A 7 -18.14 -18.67 3.36
N GLU A 8 -18.35 -19.99 3.47
CA GLU A 8 -17.64 -20.81 4.43
C GLU A 8 -16.15 -20.82 4.14
N ARG A 9 -15.34 -20.56 5.15
CA ARG A 9 -13.88 -20.57 5.06
C ARG A 9 -13.35 -21.81 5.78
N GLN A 10 -12.53 -22.58 5.09
CA GLN A 10 -11.94 -23.80 5.61
C GLN A 10 -10.42 -23.65 5.76
N GLY A 11 -9.84 -24.35 6.74
CA GLY A 11 -8.40 -24.37 6.99
C GLY A 11 -7.90 -23.26 7.94
N PRO A 12 -6.60 -23.29 8.25
CA PRO A 12 -5.96 -22.31 9.13
C PRO A 12 -5.84 -20.93 8.47
N GLN A 13 -5.70 -19.90 9.30
CA GLN A 13 -5.38 -18.56 8.81
C GLN A 13 -4.01 -18.57 8.15
N LYS A 14 -3.94 -18.03 6.93
CA LYS A 14 -2.71 -17.96 6.14
C LYS A 14 -1.83 -16.78 6.56
N LYS A 15 -0.53 -16.84 6.24
CA LYS A 15 0.37 -15.70 6.38
C LYS A 15 -0.11 -14.57 5.48
N ARG A 16 -0.32 -13.39 6.04
CA ARG A 16 -0.78 -12.22 5.29
C ARG A 16 0.41 -11.49 4.70
N VAL A 17 0.33 -11.18 3.41
CA VAL A 17 1.38 -10.50 2.64
C VAL A 17 0.81 -9.25 1.98
N GLY A 18 1.29 -8.08 2.38
CA GLY A 18 0.93 -6.81 1.76
C GLY A 18 1.61 -6.64 0.40
N ILE A 19 0.85 -6.14 -0.58
CA ILE A 19 1.38 -5.76 -1.89
C ILE A 19 1.23 -4.25 -2.02
N VAL A 20 2.34 -3.52 -1.99
CA VAL A 20 2.40 -2.08 -2.22
C VAL A 20 3.32 -1.79 -3.40
N GLY A 21 3.30 -0.59 -3.94
CA GLY A 21 4.22 -0.22 -5.00
C GLY A 21 3.61 0.68 -6.07
N GLU A 22 4.27 0.70 -7.22
CA GLU A 22 3.82 1.46 -8.39
C GLU A 22 2.43 0.98 -8.83
N ILE A 23 1.56 1.93 -9.16
CA ILE A 23 0.13 1.67 -9.28
C ILE A 23 -0.21 0.65 -10.38
N TYR A 24 0.44 0.73 -11.55
CA TYR A 24 0.21 -0.24 -12.62
C TYR A 24 0.73 -1.63 -12.22
N VAL A 25 1.97 -1.72 -11.74
CA VAL A 25 2.58 -2.99 -11.34
C VAL A 25 1.80 -3.63 -10.19
N LYS A 26 1.34 -2.83 -9.22
CA LYS A 26 0.57 -3.31 -8.07
C LYS A 26 -0.74 -3.98 -8.48
N PHE A 27 -1.48 -3.40 -9.42
CA PHE A 27 -2.84 -3.86 -9.78
C PHE A 27 -2.92 -4.69 -11.06
N SER A 28 -1.86 -4.75 -11.88
CA SER A 28 -1.87 -5.47 -13.14
C SER A 28 -1.22 -6.86 -13.03
N PRO A 29 -1.99 -7.94 -13.16
CA PRO A 29 -1.43 -9.29 -13.17
C PRO A 29 -0.36 -9.50 -14.27
N LEU A 30 -0.52 -8.83 -15.40
CA LEU A 30 0.49 -8.84 -16.48
C LEU A 30 1.78 -8.12 -16.03
N GLY A 31 1.63 -6.99 -15.32
CA GLY A 31 2.77 -6.17 -14.88
C GLY A 31 3.56 -6.79 -13.72
N ASN A 32 2.93 -7.65 -12.91
CA ASN A 32 3.54 -8.25 -11.72
C ASN A 32 3.64 -9.80 -11.78
N ASN A 33 3.57 -10.38 -13.00
CA ASN A 33 3.70 -11.82 -13.19
C ASN A 33 2.71 -12.66 -12.36
N GLU A 34 1.45 -12.17 -12.24
CA GLU A 34 0.38 -12.82 -11.48
C GLU A 34 0.73 -13.02 -9.99
N LEU A 35 1.33 -12.00 -9.36
CA LEU A 35 1.84 -12.04 -8.00
C LEU A 35 0.82 -12.56 -6.97
N GLU A 36 -0.45 -12.15 -7.06
CA GLU A 36 -1.49 -12.64 -6.13
C GLU A 36 -1.69 -14.14 -6.26
N LYS A 37 -1.73 -14.68 -7.50
CA LYS A 37 -1.83 -16.14 -7.71
C LYS A 37 -0.61 -16.87 -7.20
N PHE A 38 0.58 -16.30 -7.39
CA PHE A 38 1.81 -16.86 -6.86
C PHE A 38 1.78 -16.93 -5.33
N LEU A 39 1.38 -15.88 -4.64
CA LEU A 39 1.25 -15.88 -3.17
C LEU A 39 0.24 -16.93 -2.68
N LEU A 40 -0.90 -17.06 -3.36
CA LEU A 40 -1.89 -18.10 -3.04
C LEU A 40 -1.30 -19.51 -3.20
N SER A 41 -0.46 -19.74 -4.22
CA SER A 41 0.21 -21.04 -4.42
C SER A 41 1.29 -21.35 -3.37
N GLU A 42 1.84 -20.30 -2.74
CA GLU A 42 2.80 -20.39 -1.62
C GLU A 42 2.10 -20.34 -0.24
N ASP A 43 0.80 -20.62 -0.20
CA ASP A 43 0.00 -20.69 1.02
C ASP A 43 -0.08 -19.36 1.80
N ALA A 44 -0.01 -18.23 1.11
CA ALA A 44 -0.07 -16.89 1.67
C ALA A 44 -1.33 -16.14 1.21
N GLU A 45 -1.88 -15.26 2.08
CA GLU A 45 -3.03 -14.39 1.80
C GLU A 45 -2.53 -13.03 1.27
N PRO A 46 -2.75 -12.67 -0.01
CA PRO A 46 -2.39 -11.35 -0.51
C PRO A 46 -3.31 -10.27 0.05
N VAL A 47 -2.72 -9.16 0.49
CA VAL A 47 -3.45 -7.97 0.98
C VAL A 47 -3.05 -6.77 0.13
N VAL A 48 -3.96 -6.31 -0.72
CA VAL A 48 -3.72 -5.19 -1.64
C VAL A 48 -4.51 -3.97 -1.17
N PRO A 49 -3.86 -2.79 -0.97
CA PRO A 49 -4.57 -1.56 -0.65
C PRO A 49 -5.52 -1.16 -1.78
N GLY A 50 -6.66 -0.58 -1.42
CA GLY A 50 -7.62 -0.12 -2.40
C GLY A 50 -7.15 1.13 -3.15
N LEU A 51 -7.64 1.31 -4.38
CA LEU A 51 -7.35 2.46 -5.24
C LEU A 51 -7.80 3.82 -4.64
N MET A 52 -8.71 3.81 -3.67
CA MET A 52 -9.21 5.01 -3.02
C MET A 52 -8.10 5.79 -2.30
N ASP A 53 -7.09 5.11 -1.75
CA ASP A 53 -5.96 5.76 -1.08
C ASP A 53 -5.11 6.57 -2.08
N PHE A 54 -4.95 6.04 -3.29
CA PHE A 54 -4.30 6.79 -4.37
C PHE A 54 -5.11 8.02 -4.80
N CYS A 55 -6.44 7.91 -4.91
CA CYS A 55 -7.32 9.06 -5.20
C CYS A 55 -7.21 10.14 -4.12
N LEU A 56 -7.22 9.74 -2.84
CA LEU A 56 -7.02 10.66 -1.71
C LEU A 56 -5.65 11.31 -1.74
N TYR A 57 -4.60 10.55 -2.07
CA TYR A 57 -3.24 11.04 -2.22
C TYR A 57 -3.14 12.12 -3.30
N VAL A 58 -3.68 11.87 -4.50
CA VAL A 58 -3.65 12.83 -5.62
C VAL A 58 -4.34 14.14 -5.24
N VAL A 59 -5.54 14.06 -4.65
CA VAL A 59 -6.29 15.25 -4.22
C VAL A 59 -5.56 15.98 -3.09
N TYR A 60 -4.97 15.26 -2.14
CA TYR A 60 -4.22 15.85 -1.03
C TYR A 60 -2.96 16.58 -1.49
N ASN A 61 -2.29 16.10 -2.53
CA ASN A 61 -1.08 16.73 -3.08
C ASN A 61 -1.33 18.17 -3.58
N SER A 62 -2.53 18.49 -4.09
CA SER A 62 -2.90 19.86 -4.42
C SER A 62 -2.96 20.78 -3.19
N ILE A 63 -3.35 20.23 -2.04
CA ILE A 63 -3.36 20.97 -0.76
C ILE A 63 -1.92 21.19 -0.27
N VAL A 64 -1.06 20.19 -0.45
CA VAL A 64 0.38 20.28 -0.12
C VAL A 64 1.05 21.33 -1.00
N ASP A 65 0.75 21.38 -2.30
CA ASP A 65 1.30 22.38 -3.22
C ASP A 65 0.99 23.82 -2.79
N TYR A 66 -0.25 24.06 -2.37
CA TYR A 66 -0.62 25.36 -1.85
C TYR A 66 0.16 25.71 -0.57
N ARG A 67 0.35 24.75 0.33
CA ARG A 67 1.09 24.96 1.59
C ARG A 67 2.57 25.24 1.35
N LEU A 68 3.19 24.54 0.40
CA LEU A 68 4.62 24.65 0.14
C LEU A 68 4.97 25.85 -0.77
N TYR A 69 4.11 26.15 -1.74
CA TYR A 69 4.45 27.10 -2.81
C TYR A 69 3.52 28.31 -2.90
N GLY A 70 2.45 28.36 -2.10
CA GLY A 70 1.48 29.46 -2.11
C GLY A 70 0.68 29.61 -3.41
N ARG A 71 0.76 28.62 -4.32
CA ARG A 71 0.15 28.70 -5.67
C ARG A 71 -1.19 27.98 -5.72
N LYS A 72 -2.07 28.41 -6.66
CA LYS A 72 -3.34 27.73 -6.96
C LYS A 72 -4.30 27.66 -5.75
N ALA A 73 -4.53 28.77 -5.05
CA ALA A 73 -5.39 28.83 -3.87
C ALA A 73 -6.82 28.28 -4.13
N LEU A 74 -7.45 28.63 -5.27
CA LEU A 74 -8.78 28.13 -5.64
C LEU A 74 -8.75 26.60 -5.88
N GLY A 75 -7.71 26.09 -6.53
CA GLY A 75 -7.51 24.65 -6.71
C GLY A 75 -7.37 23.92 -5.37
N ALA A 76 -6.60 24.48 -4.45
CA ALA A 76 -6.46 23.91 -3.10
C ALA A 76 -7.77 23.94 -2.29
N PHE A 77 -8.58 24.98 -2.46
CA PHE A 77 -9.90 25.05 -1.84
C PHE A 77 -10.83 23.96 -2.35
N ASN A 78 -10.95 23.81 -3.68
CA ASN A 78 -11.74 22.74 -4.29
C ASN A 78 -11.23 21.34 -3.88
N SER A 79 -9.91 21.15 -3.85
CA SER A 79 -9.30 19.91 -3.40
C SER A 79 -9.61 19.60 -1.94
N ARG A 80 -9.72 20.59 -1.05
CA ARG A 80 -10.13 20.35 0.35
C ARG A 80 -11.57 19.83 0.45
N ILE A 81 -12.49 20.35 -0.39
CA ILE A 81 -13.87 19.88 -0.43
C ILE A 81 -13.90 18.43 -0.93
N MET A 82 -13.25 18.15 -2.06
CA MET A 82 -13.17 16.81 -2.64
C MET A 82 -12.52 15.81 -1.67
N TYR A 83 -11.43 16.20 -1.03
CA TYR A 83 -10.73 15.40 -0.05
C TYR A 83 -11.65 14.98 1.11
N ARG A 84 -12.38 15.92 1.69
CA ARG A 84 -13.35 15.64 2.77
C ARG A 84 -14.47 14.71 2.30
N TYR A 85 -14.95 14.90 1.08
CA TYR A 85 -15.98 14.04 0.49
C TYR A 85 -15.49 12.61 0.33
N ILE A 86 -14.30 12.38 -0.26
CA ILE A 86 -13.74 11.03 -0.45
C ILE A 86 -13.44 10.39 0.91
N LEU A 87 -12.91 11.13 1.88
CA LEU A 87 -12.70 10.62 3.24
C LEU A 87 -14.00 10.18 3.91
N SER A 88 -15.11 10.91 3.71
CA SER A 88 -16.39 10.48 4.24
C SER A 88 -16.84 9.16 3.63
N LYS A 89 -16.62 8.96 2.32
CA LYS A 89 -16.92 7.68 1.65
C LYS A 89 -16.02 6.53 2.11
N GLN A 90 -14.73 6.80 2.35
CA GLN A 90 -13.84 5.81 2.96
C GLN A 90 -14.36 5.39 4.36
N LYS A 91 -14.79 6.35 5.16
CA LYS A 91 -15.39 6.09 6.48
C LYS A 91 -16.64 5.23 6.36
N ASP A 92 -17.56 5.58 5.46
CA ASP A 92 -18.81 4.84 5.22
C ASP A 92 -18.50 3.37 4.85
N ILE A 93 -17.56 3.15 3.91
CA ILE A 93 -17.14 1.79 3.49
C ILE A 93 -16.57 1.01 4.68
N ARG A 94 -15.68 1.60 5.47
CA ARG A 94 -15.08 0.96 6.64
C ARG A 94 -16.13 0.58 7.68
N GLU A 95 -17.10 1.45 7.93
CA GLU A 95 -18.20 1.17 8.87
C GLU A 95 -19.10 0.04 8.35
N ILE A 96 -19.43 0.04 7.06
CA ILE A 96 -20.23 -1.03 6.44
C ILE A 96 -19.53 -2.38 6.57
N ILE A 97 -18.23 -2.45 6.30
CA ILE A 97 -17.44 -3.69 6.43
C ILE A 97 -17.45 -4.16 7.88
N ARG A 98 -17.13 -3.29 8.84
CA ARG A 98 -17.07 -3.62 10.27
C ARG A 98 -18.42 -4.08 10.85
N LYS A 99 -19.52 -3.46 10.42
CA LYS A 99 -20.86 -3.78 10.93
C LYS A 99 -21.46 -5.03 10.31
N ASN A 100 -21.03 -5.43 9.11
CA ASN A 100 -21.70 -6.47 8.34
C ASN A 100 -20.82 -7.67 8.00
N SER A 101 -19.60 -7.76 8.56
CA SER A 101 -18.69 -8.86 8.29
C SER A 101 -17.61 -9.01 9.35
N SER A 102 -16.93 -10.16 9.31
CA SER A 102 -15.69 -10.41 10.06
C SER A 102 -14.43 -9.98 9.29
N PHE A 103 -14.57 -9.33 8.13
CA PHE A 103 -13.43 -8.89 7.33
C PHE A 103 -12.74 -7.70 7.99
N SER A 104 -11.42 -7.64 7.85
CA SER A 104 -10.65 -6.47 8.22
C SER A 104 -11.01 -5.30 7.31
N ALA A 105 -11.43 -4.18 7.90
CA ALA A 105 -11.67 -2.97 7.11
C ALA A 105 -10.32 -2.38 6.63
N PRO A 106 -10.27 -1.77 5.43
CA PRO A 106 -9.09 -1.05 4.96
C PRO A 106 -8.57 -0.06 6.02
N HIS A 107 -7.26 0.17 6.06
CA HIS A 107 -6.70 1.16 7.00
C HIS A 107 -7.21 2.58 6.69
N ASN A 108 -7.07 3.49 7.64
CA ASN A 108 -7.50 4.87 7.46
C ASN A 108 -6.39 5.66 6.77
N PHE A 109 -6.69 6.29 5.64
CA PHE A 109 -5.73 7.13 4.91
C PHE A 109 -5.11 8.24 5.79
N GLU A 110 -5.92 8.93 6.61
CA GLU A 110 -5.42 9.97 7.52
C GLU A 110 -4.45 9.43 8.57
N GLU A 111 -4.67 8.21 9.03
CA GLU A 111 -3.76 7.54 9.97
C GLU A 111 -2.41 7.26 9.28
N GLY A 112 -2.42 6.62 8.10
CA GLY A 112 -1.21 6.39 7.31
C GLY A 112 -0.46 7.68 6.99
N ARG A 113 -1.19 8.73 6.59
CA ARG A 113 -0.63 10.06 6.34
C ARG A 113 0.05 10.69 7.57
N LYS A 114 -0.49 10.48 8.75
CA LYS A 114 0.13 10.97 10.00
C LYS A 114 1.37 10.16 10.37
N LEU A 115 1.28 8.83 10.25
CA LEU A 115 2.38 7.94 10.60
C LEU A 115 3.59 8.13 9.68
N VAL A 116 3.36 8.34 8.39
CA VAL A 116 4.45 8.47 7.41
C VAL A 116 5.34 9.70 7.63
N THR A 117 4.84 10.74 8.28
CA THR A 117 5.65 11.95 8.57
C THR A 117 6.86 11.67 9.49
N ARG A 118 6.87 10.53 10.17
CA ARG A 118 8.01 10.04 10.95
C ARG A 118 9.12 9.44 10.11
N VAL A 119 8.82 9.11 8.85
CA VAL A 119 9.72 8.44 7.90
C VAL A 119 10.13 9.38 6.79
N ILE A 120 9.16 10.06 6.16
CA ILE A 120 9.38 10.93 5.01
C ILE A 120 8.37 12.10 5.03
N SER A 121 8.76 13.22 4.44
CA SER A 121 7.87 14.37 4.28
C SER A 121 6.77 14.11 3.25
N VAL A 122 5.53 14.55 3.52
CA VAL A 122 4.44 14.54 2.53
C VAL A 122 4.69 15.48 1.35
N GLY A 123 5.74 16.30 1.39
CA GLY A 123 6.22 17.08 0.25
C GLY A 123 6.92 16.22 -0.83
N VAL A 124 7.33 14.99 -0.52
CA VAL A 124 7.86 14.01 -1.48
C VAL A 124 6.68 13.34 -2.17
N LYS A 125 6.14 13.98 -3.21
CA LYS A 125 4.86 13.67 -3.81
C LYS A 125 4.89 13.36 -5.32
N MET A 126 6.06 13.19 -5.90
CA MET A 126 6.19 12.79 -7.32
C MET A 126 5.92 11.29 -7.47
N GLY A 127 5.15 10.92 -8.50
CA GLY A 127 4.60 9.57 -8.62
C GLY A 127 3.76 9.21 -7.41
N GLU A 128 3.95 8.04 -6.84
CA GLU A 128 3.32 7.59 -5.59
C GLU A 128 3.96 8.22 -4.34
N GLY A 129 5.22 8.66 -4.44
CA GLY A 129 5.93 9.41 -3.41
C GLY A 129 5.72 8.88 -2.00
N TRP A 130 5.29 9.76 -1.08
CA TRP A 130 5.06 9.41 0.32
C TRP A 130 3.93 8.39 0.55
N LEU A 131 3.09 8.11 -0.47
CA LEU A 131 2.04 7.09 -0.34
C LEU A 131 2.63 5.70 -0.15
N LEU A 132 3.75 5.38 -0.82
CA LEU A 132 4.41 4.08 -0.72
C LEU A 132 4.77 3.71 0.72
N PRO A 133 5.59 4.51 1.44
CA PRO A 133 5.87 4.21 2.84
C PRO A 133 4.63 4.34 3.74
N ALA A 134 3.64 5.17 3.39
CA ALA A 134 2.40 5.26 4.16
C ALA A 134 1.58 3.96 4.09
N GLU A 135 1.47 3.34 2.91
CA GLU A 135 0.82 2.04 2.73
C GLU A 135 1.57 0.94 3.49
N ILE A 136 2.90 0.88 3.39
CA ILE A 136 3.72 -0.09 4.13
C ILE A 136 3.48 0.04 5.64
N ILE A 137 3.60 1.25 6.19
CA ILE A 137 3.43 1.52 7.62
C ILE A 137 2.00 1.21 8.05
N GLY A 138 1.01 1.57 7.25
CA GLY A 138 -0.39 1.27 7.50
C GLY A 138 -0.65 -0.22 7.61
N MET A 139 -0.05 -1.04 6.75
CA MET A 139 -0.14 -2.50 6.80
C MET A 139 0.52 -3.07 8.05
N VAL A 140 1.76 -2.68 8.32
CA VAL A 140 2.52 -3.16 9.49
C VAL A 140 1.83 -2.79 10.80
N ALA A 141 1.30 -1.57 10.91
CA ALA A 141 0.54 -1.11 12.08
C ALA A 141 -0.74 -1.93 12.32
N HIS A 142 -1.28 -2.59 11.29
CA HIS A 142 -2.45 -3.47 11.36
C HIS A 142 -2.11 -4.96 11.31
N GLY A 143 -0.85 -5.32 11.59
CA GLY A 143 -0.41 -6.71 11.74
C GLY A 143 -0.11 -7.44 10.42
N VAL A 144 0.00 -6.73 9.29
CA VAL A 144 0.51 -7.29 8.03
C VAL A 144 2.00 -6.94 7.93
N ASN A 145 2.83 -7.75 8.54
CA ASN A 145 4.26 -7.47 8.68
C ASN A 145 5.07 -7.81 7.43
N ASN A 146 4.63 -8.79 6.64
CA ASN A 146 5.28 -9.15 5.38
C ASN A 146 4.75 -8.26 4.26
N VAL A 147 5.61 -7.49 3.62
CA VAL A 147 5.21 -6.52 2.59
C VAL A 147 6.13 -6.61 1.38
N ILE A 148 5.54 -6.83 0.22
CA ILE A 148 6.21 -6.76 -1.08
C ILE A 148 6.03 -5.35 -1.63
N CYS A 149 7.14 -4.68 -1.93
CA CYS A 149 7.13 -3.40 -2.62
C CYS A 149 7.41 -3.64 -4.11
N THR A 150 6.36 -3.67 -4.92
CA THR A 150 6.43 -3.92 -6.37
C THR A 150 6.80 -2.64 -7.12
N GLN A 151 7.77 -2.70 -7.99
CA GLN A 151 8.23 -1.52 -8.71
C GLN A 151 8.75 -1.85 -10.12
N PRO A 152 8.54 -0.97 -11.11
CA PRO A 152 9.25 -1.08 -12.37
C PRO A 152 10.73 -0.78 -12.14
N PHE A 153 11.62 -1.45 -12.87
CA PHE A 153 13.04 -1.11 -12.86
C PHE A 153 13.25 0.35 -13.30
N GLY A 154 14.04 1.08 -12.54
CA GLY A 154 14.34 2.49 -12.84
C GLY A 154 13.23 3.48 -12.48
N CYS A 155 12.13 3.07 -11.88
CA CYS A 155 11.10 3.99 -11.37
C CYS A 155 11.64 4.79 -10.19
N LEU A 156 12.01 6.04 -10.43
CA LEU A 156 12.68 6.90 -9.46
C LEU A 156 11.88 7.09 -8.16
N PRO A 157 10.58 7.45 -8.18
CA PRO A 157 9.79 7.57 -6.96
C PRO A 157 9.76 6.30 -6.12
N ASN A 158 9.64 5.13 -6.75
CA ASN A 158 9.63 3.85 -6.06
C ASN A 158 10.98 3.51 -5.44
N HIS A 159 12.08 3.79 -6.14
CA HIS A 159 13.42 3.56 -5.60
C HIS A 159 13.73 4.48 -4.42
N ILE A 160 13.34 5.75 -4.49
CA ILE A 160 13.60 6.74 -3.43
C ILE A 160 12.63 6.57 -2.26
N ALA A 161 11.32 6.65 -2.51
CA ALA A 161 10.32 6.70 -1.45
C ALA A 161 9.84 5.30 -1.00
N GLY A 162 9.88 4.29 -1.87
CA GLY A 162 9.61 2.90 -1.53
C GLY A 162 10.84 2.21 -0.95
N LYS A 163 11.71 1.71 -1.83
CA LYS A 163 12.91 0.95 -1.47
C LYS A 163 13.86 1.72 -0.53
N GLY A 164 14.10 3.00 -0.80
CA GLY A 164 15.01 3.84 -0.01
C GLY A 164 14.56 4.06 1.43
N MET A 165 13.26 3.96 1.73
CA MET A 165 12.72 4.17 3.08
C MET A 165 12.62 2.88 3.90
N ILE A 166 12.87 1.71 3.35
CA ILE A 166 12.73 0.40 4.02
C ILE A 166 13.55 0.36 5.31
N ARG A 167 14.81 0.80 5.27
CA ARG A 167 15.65 0.83 6.47
C ARG A 167 15.03 1.68 7.58
N ARG A 168 14.58 2.89 7.23
CA ARG A 168 13.96 3.81 8.20
C ARG A 168 12.65 3.25 8.76
N ILE A 169 11.86 2.56 7.93
CA ILE A 169 10.64 1.90 8.39
C ILE A 169 10.98 0.79 9.40
N ARG A 170 11.98 -0.06 9.11
CA ARG A 170 12.41 -1.14 10.01
C ARG A 170 12.96 -0.64 11.35
N GLU A 171 13.62 0.52 11.37
CA GLU A 171 14.08 1.15 12.61
C GLU A 171 12.91 1.52 13.55
N ILE A 172 11.76 1.92 12.98
CA ILE A 172 10.56 2.31 13.73
C ILE A 172 9.64 1.10 13.99
N TYR A 173 9.59 0.18 13.03
CA TYR A 173 8.76 -1.03 13.05
C TYR A 173 9.64 -2.28 12.86
N PRO A 174 10.31 -2.78 13.91
CA PRO A 174 11.28 -3.88 13.78
C PRO A 174 10.69 -5.19 13.24
N LYS A 175 9.38 -5.40 13.38
CA LYS A 175 8.66 -6.57 12.83
C LYS A 175 8.38 -6.47 11.33
N ALA A 176 8.68 -5.33 10.69
CA ALA A 176 8.42 -5.13 9.27
C ALA A 176 9.39 -5.94 8.41
N ASN A 177 8.89 -6.98 7.77
CA ASN A 177 9.60 -7.81 6.81
C ASN A 177 9.25 -7.36 5.39
N ILE A 178 10.06 -6.46 4.82
CA ILE A 178 9.77 -5.76 3.57
C ILE A 178 10.76 -6.21 2.51
N VAL A 179 10.26 -6.65 1.35
CA VAL A 179 11.07 -7.01 0.20
C VAL A 179 10.70 -6.14 -1.01
N PRO A 180 11.64 -5.38 -1.58
CA PRO A 180 11.43 -4.71 -2.86
C PRO A 180 11.65 -5.71 -4.00
N VAL A 181 10.72 -5.73 -4.97
CA VAL A 181 10.79 -6.59 -6.15
C VAL A 181 10.66 -5.73 -7.39
N ASP A 182 11.70 -5.75 -8.22
CA ASP A 182 11.72 -5.06 -9.50
C ASP A 182 11.03 -5.93 -10.57
N TYR A 183 10.06 -5.36 -11.27
CA TYR A 183 9.40 -5.96 -12.41
C TYR A 183 9.86 -5.28 -13.69
N ASP A 184 10.56 -6.06 -14.51
CA ASP A 184 11.17 -5.64 -15.77
C ASP A 184 11.04 -6.81 -16.76
N PRO A 185 10.78 -6.56 -18.04
CA PRO A 185 10.74 -7.61 -19.06
C PRO A 185 11.99 -8.47 -19.15
N SER A 186 13.15 -7.93 -18.76
CA SER A 186 14.43 -8.66 -18.72
C SER A 186 14.70 -9.36 -17.39
N ALA A 187 13.93 -9.07 -16.34
CA ALA A 187 14.13 -9.66 -15.03
C ALA A 187 13.66 -11.14 -15.00
N SER A 188 14.47 -12.01 -14.40
CA SER A 188 14.11 -13.40 -14.22
C SER A 188 12.96 -13.56 -13.22
N ARG A 189 11.84 -14.13 -13.66
CA ARG A 189 10.71 -14.48 -12.82
C ARG A 189 11.14 -15.33 -11.61
N VAL A 190 12.04 -16.29 -11.85
CA VAL A 190 12.59 -17.17 -10.79
C VAL A 190 13.27 -16.36 -9.68
N ASN A 191 14.04 -15.34 -10.05
CA ASN A 191 14.70 -14.49 -9.06
C ASN A 191 13.70 -13.66 -8.24
N GLN A 192 12.63 -13.17 -8.87
CA GLN A 192 11.54 -12.46 -8.19
C GLN A 192 10.84 -13.39 -7.18
N GLU A 193 10.45 -14.59 -7.63
CA GLU A 193 9.79 -15.59 -6.79
C GLU A 193 10.68 -16.06 -5.64
N ASN A 194 11.97 -16.30 -5.88
CA ASN A 194 12.91 -16.71 -4.83
C ASN A 194 13.07 -15.65 -3.72
N ARG A 195 13.07 -14.37 -4.08
CA ARG A 195 13.11 -13.28 -3.08
C ARG A 195 11.86 -13.27 -2.20
N ILE A 196 10.70 -13.54 -2.81
CA ILE A 196 9.42 -13.62 -2.08
C ILE A 196 9.40 -14.87 -1.19
N LYS A 197 9.84 -16.03 -1.70
CA LYS A 197 9.96 -17.27 -0.91
C LYS A 197 10.88 -17.10 0.30
N LEU A 198 12.02 -16.42 0.11
CA LEU A 198 12.92 -16.11 1.23
C LEU A 198 12.23 -15.25 2.29
N MET A 199 11.49 -14.20 1.88
CA MET A 199 10.70 -13.38 2.81
C MET A 199 9.67 -14.23 3.56
N LEU A 200 9.00 -15.18 2.88
CA LEU A 200 7.99 -16.05 3.51
C LEU A 200 8.61 -17.04 4.49
N SER A 201 9.86 -17.51 4.23
CA SER A 201 10.57 -18.42 5.14
C SER A 201 11.06 -17.73 6.41
N ASP A 202 11.40 -16.44 6.35
CA ASP A 202 11.88 -15.66 7.50
C ASP A 202 10.72 -15.11 8.37
N ALA A 203 9.49 -15.36 7.97
CA ALA A 203 8.30 -14.85 8.65
C ALA A 203 7.86 -15.80 9.78
N GLU A 204 8.44 -15.66 10.96
CA GLU A 204 7.95 -16.23 12.22
C GLU A 204 6.95 -15.30 12.94
#